data_824fdff504277be4130bdaa9c7a07f2c
#
_entry.id   824fdff504277be4130bdaa9c7a07f2c
#
_cell.length_a   1.000
_cell.length_b   1.000
_cell.length_c   1.000
_cell.angle_alpha   90.00
_cell.angle_beta   90.00
_cell.angle_gamma   90.00
#
_symmetry.space_group_name_H-M   'P 1'
#
loop_
_entity.id
_entity.type
_entity.pdbx_description
1 polymer ?
#
loop_
_entity_poly.entity_id
_entity_poly.type
_entity_poly.pdbx_seq_one_letter_code
_entity_poly.pdbx_strand_id
1 'polypeptide(L)'
;MFGKIVNNEMTLNDYGKIVYEELFLSAKIRNEIRLYENEFVIMANHIHRIIILNEKISIIGANVVGAKDFSPLHNNRLCGTHRTIGSIVRGFKIGCTKWFRKHTDIYTVWQRNYYEHIIRNEIELNKIREYILNNPLNWEIDENYRI
;
A
#
# COMPACT_ATOMS: atom_id res chain seq x y z
N MET A 1 -11.74 10.44 -8.47
CA MET A 1 -11.86 8.98 -8.60
C MET A 1 -12.39 8.33 -7.32
N PHE A 2 -11.71 8.48 -6.17
CA PHE A 2 -12.16 7.87 -4.90
C PHE A 2 -13.01 8.79 -4.02
N GLY A 3 -13.18 10.03 -4.39
CA GLY A 3 -13.97 11.02 -3.65
C GLY A 3 -13.58 12.45 -3.99
N LYS A 4 -13.88 13.37 -3.09
CA LYS A 4 -13.57 14.81 -3.20
C LYS A 4 -13.15 15.38 -1.85
N ILE A 5 -12.37 16.46 -1.86
CA ILE A 5 -12.05 17.23 -0.68
C ILE A 5 -13.15 18.29 -0.48
N VAL A 6 -13.70 18.33 0.72
CA VAL A 6 -14.73 19.31 1.14
C VAL A 6 -14.32 19.84 2.50
N ASN A 7 -14.19 21.15 2.64
CA ASN A 7 -13.77 21.78 3.89
C ASN A 7 -12.46 21.20 4.47
N ASN A 8 -11.48 20.95 3.60
CA ASN A 8 -10.19 20.35 3.94
C ASN A 8 -10.25 18.90 4.46
N GLU A 9 -11.37 18.22 4.27
CA GLU A 9 -11.55 16.83 4.63
C GLU A 9 -11.88 15.98 3.41
N MET A 10 -11.34 14.74 3.38
CA MET A 10 -11.62 13.82 2.31
C MET A 10 -12.98 13.15 2.50
N THR A 11 -13.90 13.38 1.57
CA THR A 11 -15.19 12.71 1.50
C THR A 11 -15.13 11.61 0.44
N LEU A 12 -15.10 10.35 0.89
CA LEU A 12 -15.08 9.18 0.01
C LEU A 12 -16.41 9.00 -0.71
N ASN A 13 -16.37 8.76 -2.01
CA ASN A 13 -17.52 8.25 -2.76
C ASN A 13 -17.61 6.71 -2.62
N ASP A 14 -18.54 6.06 -3.29
CA ASP A 14 -18.73 4.61 -3.19
C ASP A 14 -17.49 3.84 -3.63
N TYR A 15 -16.74 4.32 -4.61
CA TYR A 15 -15.47 3.72 -5.04
C TYR A 15 -14.39 3.85 -3.96
N GLY A 16 -14.30 5.00 -3.31
CA GLY A 16 -13.37 5.21 -2.19
C GLY A 16 -13.70 4.32 -1.00
N LYS A 17 -14.98 4.09 -0.70
CA LYS A 17 -15.41 3.15 0.35
C LYS A 17 -14.98 1.72 0.04
N ILE A 18 -15.11 1.26 -1.20
CA ILE A 18 -14.63 -0.06 -1.61
C ILE A 18 -13.10 -0.18 -1.45
N VAL A 19 -12.37 0.84 -1.81
CA VAL A 19 -10.91 0.87 -1.61
C VAL A 19 -10.56 0.81 -0.12
N TYR A 20 -11.31 1.51 0.73
CA TYR A 20 -11.17 1.47 2.18
C TYR A 20 -11.41 0.05 2.73
N GLU A 21 -12.51 -0.59 2.34
CA GLU A 21 -12.84 -1.96 2.75
C GLU A 21 -11.77 -2.97 2.31
N GLU A 22 -11.27 -2.83 1.09
CA GLU A 22 -10.22 -3.71 0.55
C GLU A 22 -8.89 -3.54 1.29
N LEU A 23 -8.56 -2.34 1.80
CA LEU A 23 -7.39 -2.13 2.65
C LEU A 23 -7.47 -2.98 3.92
N PHE A 24 -8.62 -2.96 4.62
CA PHE A 24 -8.83 -3.76 5.83
C PHE A 24 -8.91 -5.25 5.52
N LEU A 25 -9.58 -5.65 4.45
CA LEU A 25 -9.63 -7.04 4.02
C LEU A 25 -8.23 -7.57 3.70
N SER A 26 -7.43 -6.80 3.00
CA SER A 26 -6.03 -7.14 2.68
C SER A 26 -5.20 -7.33 3.96
N ALA A 27 -5.37 -6.48 4.97
CA ALA A 27 -4.70 -6.62 6.26
C ALA A 27 -5.21 -7.83 7.06
N LYS A 28 -6.50 -8.13 7.01
CA LYS A 28 -7.10 -9.29 7.70
C LYS A 28 -6.63 -10.63 7.14
N ILE A 29 -6.45 -10.72 5.82
CA ILE A 29 -5.98 -11.95 5.15
C ILE A 29 -4.49 -12.18 5.38
N ARG A 30 -3.72 -11.12 5.66
CA ARG A 30 -2.28 -11.15 5.75
C ARG A 30 -1.80 -10.97 7.18
N ASN A 31 -1.42 -12.08 7.82
CA ASN A 31 -0.90 -12.06 9.20
C ASN A 31 0.43 -11.32 9.36
N GLU A 32 1.11 -11.05 8.24
CA GLU A 32 2.40 -10.37 8.20
C GLU A 32 2.31 -8.85 8.31
N ILE A 33 1.14 -8.25 8.20
CA ILE A 33 0.97 -6.80 8.25
C ILE A 33 -0.03 -6.37 9.31
N ARG A 34 0.17 -5.15 9.82
CA ARG A 34 -0.82 -4.43 10.63
C ARG A 34 -1.27 -3.18 9.88
N LEU A 35 -2.50 -2.80 10.09
CA LEU A 35 -3.10 -1.60 9.56
C LEU A 35 -3.78 -0.84 10.70
N TYR A 36 -3.48 0.43 10.82
CA TYR A 36 -4.13 1.36 11.74
C TYR A 36 -4.79 2.48 10.96
N GLU A 37 -5.94 2.96 11.43
CA GLU A 37 -6.75 3.98 10.74
C GLU A 37 -6.02 5.32 10.55
N ASN A 38 -5.11 5.65 11.45
CA ASN A 38 -4.30 6.87 11.38
C ASN A 38 -3.00 6.74 10.57
N GLU A 39 -2.79 5.61 9.92
CA GLU A 39 -1.57 5.29 9.16
C GLU A 39 -1.82 5.16 7.65
N PHE A 40 -2.98 5.62 7.19
CA PHE A 40 -3.26 5.76 5.77
C PHE A 40 -4.23 6.89 5.49
N VAL A 41 -4.22 7.38 4.27
CA VAL A 41 -5.24 8.28 3.73
C VAL A 41 -5.55 7.90 2.29
N ILE A 42 -6.83 7.84 1.96
CA ILE A 42 -7.31 7.67 0.59
C ILE A 42 -7.64 9.05 0.07
N MET A 43 -6.87 9.53 -0.89
CA MET A 43 -7.07 10.81 -1.55
C MET A 43 -7.96 10.67 -2.79
N ALA A 44 -8.28 11.76 -3.43
CA ALA A 44 -9.17 11.76 -4.59
C ALA A 44 -8.67 10.84 -5.73
N ASN A 45 -7.38 10.67 -5.92
CA ASN A 45 -6.76 9.90 -7.03
C ASN A 45 -5.60 9.00 -6.62
N HIS A 46 -5.17 9.00 -5.35
CA HIS A 46 -4.06 8.18 -4.85
C HIS A 46 -4.27 7.78 -3.39
N ILE A 47 -3.33 7.01 -2.85
CA ILE A 47 -3.37 6.53 -1.46
C ILE A 47 -1.96 6.63 -0.87
N HIS A 48 -1.85 7.19 0.32
CA HIS A 48 -0.69 7.05 1.18
C HIS A 48 -0.98 6.04 2.28
N ARG A 49 -0.02 5.18 2.59
CA ARG A 49 -0.17 4.16 3.61
C ARG A 49 1.17 3.79 4.23
N ILE A 50 1.21 3.67 5.55
CA ILE A 50 2.28 3.02 6.29
C ILE A 50 1.97 1.52 6.36
N ILE A 51 2.92 0.68 6.04
CA ILE A 51 2.82 -0.78 6.16
C ILE A 51 3.74 -1.21 7.28
N ILE A 52 3.16 -1.68 8.38
CA ILE A 52 3.90 -2.24 9.50
C ILE A 52 4.01 -3.74 9.31
N LEU A 53 5.24 -4.25 9.26
CA LEU A 53 5.51 -5.67 9.16
C LEU A 53 5.67 -6.27 10.57
N ASN A 54 5.04 -7.41 10.82
CA ASN A 54 5.21 -8.14 12.06
C ASN A 54 6.60 -8.80 12.11
N GLU A 55 7.26 -8.75 13.25
CA GLU A 55 8.63 -9.26 13.47
C GLU A 55 8.83 -10.75 13.16
N LYS A 56 7.76 -11.55 13.09
CA LYS A 56 7.83 -12.98 12.74
C LYS A 56 8.07 -13.25 11.26
N ILE A 57 8.22 -12.22 10.43
CA ILE A 57 8.61 -12.38 9.05
C ILE A 57 10.13 -12.47 9.01
N SER A 58 10.65 -13.68 8.96
CA SER A 58 11.99 -13.89 8.43
C SER A 58 12.05 -13.22 7.07
N ILE A 59 12.84 -12.17 6.94
CA ILE A 59 13.10 -11.52 5.67
C ILE A 59 13.87 -12.51 4.80
N ILE A 60 13.15 -13.44 4.17
CA ILE A 60 13.70 -14.29 3.12
C ILE A 60 13.75 -13.39 1.87
N GLY A 61 14.83 -12.63 1.77
CA GLY A 61 14.98 -11.74 0.62
C GLY A 61 15.98 -10.59 0.78
N ALA A 62 16.50 -10.33 1.97
CA ALA A 62 17.73 -9.56 2.08
C ALA A 62 18.87 -10.46 1.57
N ASN A 63 19.30 -10.26 0.35
CA ASN A 63 20.53 -10.84 -0.16
C ASN A 63 21.67 -10.44 0.79
N VAL A 64 22.00 -11.31 1.70
CA VAL A 64 23.31 -11.31 2.33
C VAL A 64 24.28 -11.76 1.23
N VAL A 65 24.80 -10.77 0.51
CA VAL A 65 25.92 -10.98 -0.40
C VAL A 65 27.13 -11.27 0.49
N GLY A 66 27.44 -12.54 0.63
CA GLY A 66 28.65 -12.93 1.35
C GLY A 66 28.65 -14.36 1.84
N ALA A 67 28.59 -15.34 0.93
CA ALA A 67 29.26 -16.61 1.13
C ALA A 67 29.34 -17.37 -0.21
N LYS A 68 30.54 -17.62 -0.62
CA LYS A 68 30.88 -18.50 -1.73
C LYS A 68 30.61 -19.95 -1.29
N ASP A 69 29.50 -20.50 -1.72
CA ASP A 69 29.36 -21.95 -1.82
C ASP A 69 28.48 -22.29 -3.02
N PHE A 70 29.14 -22.74 -4.05
CA PHE A 70 28.51 -23.31 -5.24
C PHE A 70 28.06 -24.73 -4.90
N SER A 71 26.88 -24.87 -4.30
CA SER A 71 26.16 -26.14 -4.32
C SER A 71 25.08 -26.08 -5.37
N PRO A 72 24.89 -27.16 -6.19
CA PRO A 72 23.86 -27.15 -7.23
C PRO A 72 22.49 -27.02 -6.57
N LEU A 73 21.78 -25.99 -6.94
CA LEU A 73 20.43 -25.68 -6.50
C LEU A 73 19.51 -26.86 -6.78
N HIS A 74 19.14 -27.59 -5.76
CA HIS A 74 17.94 -28.41 -5.78
C HIS A 74 16.75 -27.50 -6.07
N ASN A 75 15.89 -27.93 -6.99
CA ASN A 75 14.68 -27.29 -7.47
C ASN A 75 13.62 -27.03 -6.39
N ASN A 76 13.97 -26.37 -5.31
CA ASN A 76 13.01 -25.59 -4.55
C ASN A 76 12.82 -24.29 -5.32
N ARG A 77 11.85 -24.27 -6.22
CA ARG A 77 11.20 -23.05 -6.64
C ARG A 77 10.74 -22.36 -5.37
N LEU A 78 11.61 -21.50 -4.85
CA LEU A 78 11.20 -20.47 -3.91
C LEU A 78 10.06 -19.77 -4.62
N CYS A 79 8.84 -20.07 -4.20
CA CYS A 79 7.64 -19.39 -4.67
C CYS A 79 7.81 -17.93 -4.27
N GLY A 80 8.58 -17.28 -5.08
CA GLY A 80 9.06 -15.95 -5.25
C GLY A 80 8.47 -14.95 -4.27
N THR A 81 8.12 -13.86 -4.55
CA THR A 81 7.59 -12.61 -4.02
C THR A 81 6.50 -12.69 -2.91
N HIS A 82 6.21 -13.87 -2.36
CA HIS A 82 5.34 -14.10 -1.22
C HIS A 82 5.91 -13.37 0.00
N ARG A 83 5.09 -12.58 0.69
CA ARG A 83 5.45 -11.77 1.87
C ARG A 83 6.41 -10.59 1.62
N THR A 84 6.55 -10.12 0.40
CA THR A 84 7.24 -8.86 0.10
C THR A 84 6.26 -7.68 0.09
N ILE A 85 6.76 -6.44 0.28
CA ILE A 85 5.95 -5.22 0.12
C ILE A 85 5.27 -5.21 -1.24
N GLY A 86 6.01 -5.56 -2.31
CA GLY A 86 5.46 -5.68 -3.66
C GLY A 86 4.28 -6.66 -3.75
N SER A 87 4.32 -7.80 -3.03
CA SER A 87 3.22 -8.76 -3.00
C SER A 87 2.00 -8.22 -2.24
N ILE A 88 2.23 -7.44 -1.18
CA ILE A 88 1.18 -6.81 -0.38
C ILE A 88 0.45 -5.77 -1.24
N VAL A 89 1.19 -4.85 -1.84
CA VAL A 89 0.65 -3.80 -2.72
C VAL A 89 -0.06 -4.39 -3.93
N ARG A 90 0.55 -5.40 -4.57
CA ARG A 90 -0.05 -6.10 -5.72
C ARG A 90 -1.36 -6.78 -5.34
N GLY A 91 -1.41 -7.48 -4.19
CA GLY A 91 -2.61 -8.15 -3.71
C GLY A 91 -3.77 -7.18 -3.51
N PHE A 92 -3.52 -6.08 -2.81
CA PHE A 92 -4.47 -5.00 -2.63
C PHE A 92 -4.98 -4.41 -3.96
N LYS A 93 -4.05 -4.04 -4.86
CA LYS A 93 -4.42 -3.51 -6.18
C LYS A 93 -5.28 -4.49 -6.99
N ILE A 94 -4.99 -5.80 -6.91
CA ILE A 94 -5.77 -6.84 -7.59
C ILE A 94 -7.17 -6.95 -6.99
N GLY A 95 -7.31 -6.91 -5.66
CA GLY A 95 -8.61 -6.95 -4.97
C GLY A 95 -9.52 -5.84 -5.46
N CYS A 96 -9.07 -4.60 -5.34
CA CYS A 96 -9.79 -3.44 -5.85
C CYS A 96 -10.14 -3.59 -7.34
N THR A 97 -9.16 -3.94 -8.20
CA THR A 97 -9.38 -4.05 -9.65
C THR A 97 -10.43 -5.11 -10.00
N LYS A 98 -10.44 -6.24 -9.29
CA LYS A 98 -11.45 -7.28 -9.48
C LYS A 98 -12.86 -6.75 -9.18
N TRP A 99 -13.01 -6.02 -8.07
CA TRP A 99 -14.27 -5.45 -7.71
C TRP A 99 -14.75 -4.44 -8.78
N PHE A 100 -13.88 -3.49 -9.18
CA PHE A 100 -14.21 -2.49 -10.18
C PHE A 100 -14.64 -3.11 -11.52
N ARG A 101 -13.89 -4.08 -12.02
CA ARG A 101 -14.21 -4.78 -13.29
C ARG A 101 -15.52 -5.56 -13.25
N LYS A 102 -15.91 -6.01 -12.05
CA LYS A 102 -17.15 -6.77 -11.87
C LYS A 102 -18.38 -5.87 -11.77
N HIS A 103 -18.22 -4.65 -11.24
CA HIS A 103 -19.36 -3.79 -10.88
C HIS A 103 -19.39 -2.47 -11.63
N THR A 104 -18.40 -2.17 -12.46
CA THR A 104 -18.29 -0.92 -13.22
C THR A 104 -17.59 -1.15 -14.55
N ASP A 105 -17.64 -0.15 -15.43
CA ASP A 105 -16.88 -0.13 -16.70
C ASP A 105 -15.46 0.42 -16.54
N ILE A 106 -14.96 0.55 -15.29
CA ILE A 106 -13.62 1.05 -15.00
C ILE A 106 -12.63 -0.11 -15.00
N TYR A 107 -11.83 -0.23 -16.04
CA TYR A 107 -10.85 -1.30 -16.21
C TYR A 107 -9.46 -0.93 -15.69
N THR A 108 -9.11 0.36 -15.65
CA THR A 108 -7.82 0.87 -15.18
C THR A 108 -8.02 1.70 -13.94
N VAL A 109 -7.79 1.11 -12.78
CA VAL A 109 -7.94 1.75 -11.46
C VAL A 109 -6.63 2.36 -10.97
N TRP A 110 -5.51 1.71 -11.27
CA TRP A 110 -4.21 2.02 -10.71
C TRP A 110 -3.20 2.43 -11.77
N GLN A 111 -2.37 3.40 -11.42
CA GLN A 111 -1.14 3.66 -12.15
C GLN A 111 -0.17 2.48 -11.99
N ARG A 112 0.72 2.32 -12.99
CA ARG A 112 1.84 1.36 -12.90
C ARG A 112 2.78 1.81 -11.79
N ASN A 113 3.40 0.83 -11.12
CA ASN A 113 4.33 1.04 -10.02
C ASN A 113 3.68 1.65 -8.76
N TYR A 114 4.48 1.97 -7.79
CA TYR A 114 4.17 2.68 -6.55
C TYR A 114 5.48 3.22 -6.00
N TYR A 115 5.40 4.28 -5.21
CA TYR A 115 6.55 4.80 -4.47
C TYR A 115 6.62 4.07 -3.13
N GLU A 116 7.83 3.68 -2.70
CA GLU A 116 8.07 3.11 -1.38
C GLU A 116 9.26 3.80 -0.69
N HIS A 117 9.15 3.92 0.61
CA HIS A 117 10.19 4.45 1.47
C HIS A 117 10.25 3.64 2.77
N ILE A 118 11.46 3.27 3.22
CA ILE A 118 11.66 2.51 4.46
C ILE A 118 11.83 3.47 5.61
N ILE A 119 10.88 3.48 6.53
CA ILE A 119 10.92 4.25 7.76
C ILE A 119 11.87 3.56 8.74
N ARG A 120 12.89 4.28 9.21
CA ARG A 120 13.97 3.70 10.02
C ARG A 120 13.96 4.12 11.48
N ASN A 121 13.25 5.15 11.82
CA ASN A 121 13.19 5.69 13.18
C ASN A 121 11.83 6.34 13.47
N GLU A 122 11.58 6.57 14.74
CA GLU A 122 10.31 7.10 15.23
C GLU A 122 10.07 8.57 14.81
N ILE A 123 11.13 9.35 14.69
CA ILE A 123 11.03 10.75 14.25
C ILE A 123 10.50 10.80 12.81
N GLU A 124 11.02 9.97 11.94
CA GLU A 124 10.59 9.84 10.56
C GLU A 124 9.15 9.29 10.45
N LEU A 125 8.83 8.29 11.27
CA LEU A 125 7.48 7.73 11.36
C LEU A 125 6.46 8.80 11.71
N ASN A 126 6.74 9.64 12.71
CA ASN A 126 5.85 10.69 13.14
C ASN A 126 5.69 11.79 12.08
N LYS A 127 6.74 12.14 11.35
CA LYS A 127 6.64 13.06 10.20
C LYS A 127 5.74 12.52 9.09
N ILE A 128 5.84 11.22 8.79
CA ILE A 128 5.01 10.59 7.76
C ILE A 128 3.56 10.48 8.23
N ARG A 129 3.30 10.19 9.50
CA ARG A 129 1.95 10.23 10.08
C ARG A 129 1.33 11.62 9.97
N GLU A 130 2.08 12.64 10.33
CA GLU A 130 1.66 14.05 10.21
C GLU A 130 1.37 14.40 8.73
N TYR A 131 2.23 13.99 7.81
CA TYR A 131 2.00 14.16 6.39
C TYR A 131 0.71 13.48 5.92
N ILE A 132 0.45 12.23 6.32
CA ILE A 132 -0.77 11.49 5.99
C ILE A 132 -2.01 12.22 6.53
N LEU A 133 -1.97 12.66 7.78
CA LEU A 133 -3.07 13.35 8.44
C LEU A 133 -3.40 14.69 7.76
N ASN A 134 -2.37 15.45 7.39
CA ASN A 134 -2.50 16.77 6.79
C ASN A 134 -2.64 16.75 5.26
N ASN A 135 -2.60 15.57 4.64
CA ASN A 135 -2.65 15.48 3.18
C ASN A 135 -3.92 16.09 2.58
N PRO A 136 -5.14 15.90 3.14
CA PRO A 136 -6.33 16.57 2.65
C PRO A 136 -6.28 18.10 2.72
N LEU A 137 -5.63 18.67 3.76
CA LEU A 137 -5.43 20.11 3.92
C LEU A 137 -4.54 20.70 2.82
N ASN A 138 -3.54 19.93 2.40
CA ASN A 138 -2.52 20.34 1.45
C ASN A 138 -2.84 19.89 0.00
N TRP A 139 -4.06 19.42 -0.24
CA TRP A 139 -4.43 18.82 -1.53
C TRP A 139 -4.18 19.73 -2.74
N GLU A 140 -4.46 21.01 -2.65
CA GLU A 140 -4.30 21.96 -3.75
C GLU A 140 -2.85 22.20 -4.15
N ILE A 141 -1.90 21.94 -3.26
CA ILE A 141 -0.45 22.04 -3.50
C ILE A 141 0.23 20.68 -3.63
N ASP A 142 -0.53 19.58 -3.59
CA ASP A 142 0.01 18.23 -3.76
C ASP A 142 0.45 17.99 -5.20
N GLU A 143 1.60 17.34 -5.39
CA GLU A 143 2.15 16.99 -6.71
C GLU A 143 1.19 16.11 -7.55
N ASN A 144 0.30 15.38 -6.88
CA ASN A 144 -0.71 14.52 -7.49
C ASN A 144 -2.03 15.26 -7.77
N TYR A 145 -2.13 16.55 -7.40
CA TYR A 145 -3.30 17.37 -7.70
C TYR A 145 -3.49 17.48 -9.21
N ARG A 146 -4.55 16.90 -9.71
CA ARG A 146 -4.98 17.00 -11.11
C ARG A 146 -6.47 17.21 -11.11
N ILE A 147 -6.90 18.31 -11.73
CA ILE A 147 -8.30 18.63 -12.00
C ILE A 147 -8.82 17.75 -13.13
#